data_0b1827a8ac37bf819c4cc9a52df98bed
#
_entry.id   0b1827a8ac37bf819c4cc9a52df98bed
#
_cell.length_a   1.000
_cell.length_b   1.000
_cell.length_c   1.000
_cell.angle_alpha   90.00
_cell.angle_beta   90.00
_cell.angle_gamma   90.00
#
_symmetry.space_group_name_H-M   'P 1'
#
loop_
_entity.id
_entity.type
_entity.pdbx_description
1 polymer ?
#
loop_
_entity_poly.entity_id
_entity_poly.type
_entity_poly.pdbx_seq_one_letter_code
_entity_poly.pdbx_strand_id
1 'polypeptide(L)'
;PLPEGGLRVIALGGLGEVGRNMTVFEYDGRLLIVDCGVLFPEDQQPGVDLILPDFRYIEDRMDDVEAIILTHGHEDHIGAVPFLLRLRQDIPIVGAKFTLALVAAKCREHRLRPNLVEVVEGDKTTHGPFECEYFAVNHSIPDAIAVAIRTSAGVVLHTGDIKLDQLPLDGRLTDLAGFSRLGDEGVDLFLVDSTNAEVPGFVTPEREIGGVLDQVIGKAKQRVIVASFASHVHRIQQIIDVAHTHNRRVCFVGRSMVRNMQIAQDLGYLSVPDGVVVDLDTAATLPDHRIVLISTGSQGEPLSALSRMARGEHRQINIRADDLVVL
;
A
#
# COMPACT_ATOMS: atom_id res chain seq x y z
N PRO A 1 13.29 -31.68 -8.18
CA PRO A 1 13.32 -31.00 -9.46
C PRO A 1 11.90 -30.77 -9.98
N LEU A 2 11.66 -29.61 -10.62
CA LEU A 2 10.44 -29.40 -11.37
C LEU A 2 10.38 -30.37 -12.54
N PRO A 3 9.18 -30.88 -12.93
CA PRO A 3 9.02 -31.55 -14.21
C PRO A 3 9.38 -30.57 -15.33
N GLU A 4 9.85 -31.10 -16.46
CA GLU A 4 10.12 -30.28 -17.64
C GLU A 4 8.86 -29.51 -18.07
N GLY A 5 8.99 -28.20 -18.27
CA GLY A 5 7.87 -27.32 -18.56
C GLY A 5 6.95 -27.02 -17.40
N GLY A 6 7.26 -27.44 -16.17
CA GLY A 6 6.45 -27.16 -14.98
C GLY A 6 6.67 -25.76 -14.41
N LEU A 7 5.59 -25.10 -13.97
CA LEU A 7 5.62 -23.88 -13.19
C LEU A 7 5.51 -24.21 -11.68
N ARG A 8 6.39 -23.66 -10.86
CA ARG A 8 6.27 -23.73 -9.40
C ARG A 8 5.90 -22.36 -8.84
N VAL A 9 4.93 -22.35 -7.94
CA VAL A 9 4.52 -21.15 -7.20
C VAL A 9 4.84 -21.34 -5.72
N ILE A 10 5.57 -20.43 -5.13
CA ILE A 10 6.07 -20.51 -3.76
C ILE A 10 5.69 -19.22 -3.02
N ALA A 11 4.86 -19.33 -1.98
CA ALA A 11 4.61 -18.22 -1.09
C ALA A 11 5.72 -18.17 -0.01
N LEU A 12 6.45 -17.07 0.04
CA LEU A 12 7.44 -16.79 1.09
C LEU A 12 6.85 -15.98 2.25
N GLY A 13 5.60 -15.55 2.09
CA GLY A 13 4.76 -14.86 3.06
C GLY A 13 3.40 -14.53 2.48
N GLY A 14 2.46 -14.04 3.30
CA GLY A 14 1.15 -13.58 2.86
C GLY A 14 0.06 -14.65 2.77
N LEU A 15 0.35 -15.92 3.05
CA LEU A 15 -0.68 -16.98 3.10
C LEU A 15 -1.13 -17.25 4.53
N GLY A 16 -2.44 -17.10 4.78
CA GLY A 16 -3.02 -17.29 6.11
C GLY A 16 -2.66 -16.21 7.12
N GLU A 17 -2.13 -15.08 6.65
CA GLU A 17 -1.75 -13.92 7.44
C GLU A 17 -1.95 -12.64 6.62
N VAL A 18 -2.02 -11.49 7.27
CA VAL A 18 -1.97 -10.17 6.62
C VAL A 18 -0.58 -9.59 6.83
N GLY A 19 0.20 -9.48 5.75
CA GLY A 19 1.55 -8.93 5.81
C GLY A 19 2.60 -9.79 5.14
N ARG A 20 3.81 -9.24 4.98
CA ARG A 20 4.99 -9.83 4.34
C ARG A 20 4.69 -10.58 3.03
N ASN A 21 3.78 -10.02 2.23
CA ASN A 21 3.37 -10.61 0.96
C ASN A 21 4.57 -10.77 0.03
N MET A 22 4.81 -12.01 -0.41
CA MET A 22 5.86 -12.34 -1.37
C MET A 22 5.59 -13.69 -2.00
N THR A 23 5.35 -13.69 -3.31
CA THR A 23 5.15 -14.90 -4.11
C THR A 23 6.25 -15.02 -5.15
N VAL A 24 6.88 -16.20 -5.23
CA VAL A 24 7.91 -16.51 -6.22
C VAL A 24 7.35 -17.50 -7.23
N PHE A 25 7.52 -17.18 -8.51
CA PHE A 25 7.21 -18.05 -9.64
C PHE A 25 8.52 -18.57 -10.22
N GLU A 26 8.66 -19.87 -10.29
CA GLU A 26 9.84 -20.54 -10.87
C GLU A 26 9.42 -21.30 -12.14
N TYR A 27 10.02 -20.91 -13.25
CA TYR A 27 9.80 -21.55 -14.53
C TYR A 27 11.12 -21.53 -15.35
N ASP A 28 11.45 -22.68 -15.98
CA ASP A 28 12.66 -22.85 -16.78
C ASP A 28 13.96 -22.36 -16.10
N GLY A 29 14.09 -22.65 -14.80
CA GLY A 29 15.24 -22.23 -13.98
C GLY A 29 15.28 -20.74 -13.63
N ARG A 30 14.33 -19.92 -14.10
CA ARG A 30 14.25 -18.48 -13.82
C ARG A 30 13.16 -18.18 -12.76
N LEU A 31 13.32 -17.05 -12.09
CA LEU A 31 12.45 -16.62 -11.00
C LEU A 31 11.80 -15.26 -11.32
N LEU A 32 10.51 -15.16 -11.07
CA LEU A 32 9.77 -13.90 -11.02
C LEU A 32 9.19 -13.73 -9.63
N ILE A 33 9.29 -12.54 -9.06
CA ILE A 33 8.76 -12.23 -7.73
C ILE A 33 7.57 -11.29 -7.89
N VAL A 34 6.47 -11.58 -7.19
CA VAL A 34 5.33 -10.68 -7.03
C VAL A 34 5.23 -10.29 -5.57
N ASP A 35 5.36 -8.99 -5.32
CA ASP A 35 5.44 -8.32 -4.03
C ASP A 35 6.67 -8.72 -3.20
N CYS A 36 7.04 -7.86 -2.25
CA CYS A 36 8.11 -8.07 -1.30
C CYS A 36 7.86 -7.18 -0.08
N GLY A 37 6.92 -7.60 0.75
CA GLY A 37 6.38 -6.83 1.86
C GLY A 37 6.96 -7.17 3.21
N VAL A 38 6.57 -6.39 4.23
CA VAL A 38 6.90 -6.65 5.63
C VAL A 38 5.65 -6.99 6.42
N LEU A 39 5.83 -7.64 7.56
CA LEU A 39 4.84 -7.75 8.62
C LEU A 39 5.37 -6.99 9.84
N PHE A 40 4.49 -6.22 10.49
CA PHE A 40 4.82 -5.57 11.74
C PHE A 40 4.67 -6.55 12.91
N PRO A 41 5.60 -6.54 13.87
CA PRO A 41 5.54 -7.42 15.02
C PRO A 41 4.36 -7.06 15.94
N GLU A 42 3.84 -8.08 16.63
CA GLU A 42 2.88 -7.92 17.71
C GLU A 42 3.58 -7.63 19.06
N ASP A 43 2.81 -7.22 20.06
CA ASP A 43 3.32 -6.91 21.42
C ASP A 43 4.09 -8.09 22.06
N GLN A 44 3.82 -9.31 21.63
CA GLN A 44 4.49 -10.53 22.11
C GLN A 44 5.90 -10.74 21.54
N GLN A 45 6.36 -9.87 20.65
CA GLN A 45 7.66 -9.96 19.96
C GLN A 45 8.57 -8.78 20.33
N PRO A 46 8.93 -8.59 21.60
CA PRO A 46 9.71 -7.43 22.03
C PRO A 46 11.10 -7.43 21.36
N GLY A 47 11.52 -6.27 20.87
CA GLY A 47 12.83 -6.09 20.22
C GLY A 47 12.86 -6.45 18.73
N VAL A 48 11.72 -6.86 18.16
CA VAL A 48 11.56 -7.05 16.71
C VAL A 48 10.94 -5.78 16.13
N ASP A 49 11.57 -5.17 15.14
CA ASP A 49 11.05 -3.98 14.45
C ASP A 49 10.22 -4.33 13.21
N LEU A 50 10.66 -5.34 12.45
CA LEU A 50 10.04 -5.81 11.21
C LEU A 50 10.21 -7.32 11.04
N ILE A 51 9.25 -7.97 10.42
CA ILE A 51 9.30 -9.36 10.01
C ILE A 51 9.34 -9.39 8.48
N LEU A 52 10.36 -10.03 7.93
CA LEU A 52 10.59 -10.16 6.49
C LEU A 52 10.08 -11.51 5.97
N PRO A 53 9.79 -11.62 4.67
CA PRO A 53 9.66 -12.93 4.02
C PRO A 53 10.93 -13.76 4.20
N ASP A 54 10.81 -15.07 4.09
CA ASP A 54 11.96 -15.97 4.19
C ASP A 54 12.74 -16.03 2.86
N PHE A 55 13.76 -15.18 2.72
CA PHE A 55 14.58 -15.10 1.51
C PHE A 55 15.48 -16.32 1.26
N ARG A 56 15.65 -17.24 2.21
CA ARG A 56 16.54 -18.40 2.09
C ARG A 56 16.27 -19.25 0.85
N TYR A 57 15.01 -19.28 0.39
CA TYR A 57 14.67 -20.02 -0.83
C TYR A 57 15.32 -19.45 -2.10
N ILE A 58 15.55 -18.15 -2.15
CA ILE A 58 16.05 -17.41 -3.32
C ILE A 58 17.45 -16.84 -3.13
N GLU A 59 17.99 -16.83 -1.91
CA GLU A 59 19.25 -16.16 -1.54
C GLU A 59 20.43 -16.60 -2.42
N ASP A 60 20.56 -17.91 -2.66
CA ASP A 60 21.61 -18.49 -3.52
C ASP A 60 21.25 -18.43 -5.03
N ARG A 61 20.10 -17.89 -5.37
CA ARG A 61 19.51 -17.85 -6.73
C ARG A 61 19.15 -16.46 -7.20
N MET A 62 19.74 -15.44 -6.59
CA MET A 62 19.42 -14.05 -6.95
C MET A 62 19.73 -13.72 -8.41
N ASP A 63 20.70 -14.40 -9.03
CA ASP A 63 21.04 -14.25 -10.46
C ASP A 63 19.97 -14.81 -11.38
N ASP A 64 19.09 -15.69 -10.88
CA ASP A 64 17.97 -16.23 -11.63
C ASP A 64 16.75 -15.30 -11.60
N VAL A 65 16.71 -14.29 -10.72
CA VAL A 65 15.58 -13.38 -10.58
C VAL A 65 15.53 -12.41 -11.75
N GLU A 66 14.47 -12.48 -12.55
CA GLU A 66 14.25 -11.63 -13.73
C GLU A 66 13.67 -10.26 -13.37
N ALA A 67 12.71 -10.22 -12.45
CA ALA A 67 12.08 -8.98 -11.98
C ALA A 67 11.34 -9.18 -10.65
N ILE A 68 11.05 -8.04 -10.00
CA ILE A 68 10.10 -7.93 -8.90
C ILE A 68 8.93 -7.10 -9.40
N ILE A 69 7.74 -7.67 -9.48
CA ILE A 69 6.50 -6.96 -9.81
C ILE A 69 5.84 -6.55 -8.50
N LEU A 70 5.49 -5.29 -8.37
CA LEU A 70 4.81 -4.74 -7.20
C LEU A 70 3.37 -4.39 -7.56
N THR A 71 2.43 -5.02 -6.88
CA THR A 71 1.01 -4.83 -7.13
C THR A 71 0.53 -3.46 -6.68
N HIS A 72 0.99 -2.98 -5.53
CA HIS A 72 0.67 -1.66 -4.99
C HIS A 72 1.63 -1.24 -3.87
N GLY A 73 1.47 -0.01 -3.37
CA GLY A 73 2.46 0.64 -2.50
C GLY A 73 2.25 0.49 -0.98
N HIS A 74 1.48 -0.47 -0.50
CA HIS A 74 1.38 -0.75 0.95
C HIS A 74 2.65 -1.42 1.49
N GLU A 75 2.94 -1.19 2.77
CA GLU A 75 4.17 -1.68 3.41
C GLU A 75 4.28 -3.20 3.40
N ASP A 76 3.18 -3.89 3.53
CA ASP A 76 3.11 -5.35 3.49
C ASP A 76 3.27 -5.94 2.08
N HIS A 77 3.42 -5.08 1.05
CA HIS A 77 3.75 -5.44 -0.33
C HIS A 77 5.08 -4.89 -0.82
N ILE A 78 5.56 -3.76 -0.27
CA ILE A 78 6.83 -3.14 -0.71
C ILE A 78 7.89 -3.00 0.39
N GLY A 79 7.52 -3.22 1.64
CA GLY A 79 8.36 -2.88 2.78
C GLY A 79 9.69 -3.62 2.85
N ALA A 80 9.77 -4.84 2.33
CA ALA A 80 10.97 -5.65 2.34
C ALA A 80 11.87 -5.46 1.10
N VAL A 81 11.43 -4.71 0.09
CA VAL A 81 12.22 -4.45 -1.14
C VAL A 81 13.64 -3.95 -0.84
N PRO A 82 13.90 -2.99 0.05
CA PRO A 82 15.27 -2.56 0.33
C PRO A 82 16.16 -3.65 0.93
N PHE A 83 15.56 -4.59 1.65
CA PHE A 83 16.30 -5.71 2.25
C PHE A 83 16.69 -6.74 1.18
N LEU A 84 15.79 -7.06 0.26
CA LEU A 84 16.03 -7.94 -0.86
C LEU A 84 17.09 -7.34 -1.82
N LEU A 85 17.05 -6.05 -2.09
CA LEU A 85 18.02 -5.35 -2.95
C LEU A 85 19.43 -5.31 -2.35
N ARG A 86 19.63 -5.60 -1.07
CA ARG A 86 20.98 -5.78 -0.51
C ARG A 86 21.67 -7.05 -1.02
N LEU A 87 20.89 -8.04 -1.44
CA LEU A 87 21.40 -9.26 -2.03
C LEU A 87 21.77 -9.04 -3.50
N ARG A 88 20.94 -8.29 -4.25
CA ARG A 88 21.21 -7.91 -5.64
C ARG A 88 20.48 -6.61 -5.98
N GLN A 89 21.22 -5.55 -6.35
CA GLN A 89 20.65 -4.19 -6.52
C GLN A 89 20.07 -3.91 -7.90
N ASP A 90 20.50 -4.60 -8.94
CA ASP A 90 20.17 -4.31 -10.34
C ASP A 90 18.87 -4.97 -10.82
N ILE A 91 18.20 -5.73 -9.97
CA ILE A 91 16.93 -6.39 -10.31
C ILE A 91 15.90 -5.33 -10.73
N PRO A 92 15.26 -5.48 -11.90
CA PRO A 92 14.18 -4.61 -12.31
C PRO A 92 13.00 -4.68 -11.33
N ILE A 93 12.53 -3.52 -10.87
CA ILE A 93 11.33 -3.39 -10.04
C ILE A 93 10.25 -2.77 -10.89
N VAL A 94 9.22 -3.55 -11.17
CA VAL A 94 8.12 -3.19 -12.06
C VAL A 94 6.90 -2.82 -11.23
N GLY A 95 6.24 -1.72 -11.55
CA GLY A 95 5.04 -1.31 -10.83
C GLY A 95 4.46 -0.01 -11.38
N ALA A 96 3.33 0.38 -10.83
CA ALA A 96 2.71 1.65 -11.18
C ALA A 96 3.43 2.84 -10.54
N LYS A 97 3.20 4.02 -11.09
CA LYS A 97 3.93 5.26 -10.78
C LYS A 97 3.98 5.60 -9.29
N PHE A 98 2.83 5.54 -8.61
CA PHE A 98 2.78 5.87 -7.19
C PHE A 98 3.52 4.84 -6.33
N THR A 99 3.33 3.55 -6.62
CA THR A 99 4.04 2.44 -5.97
C THR A 99 5.56 2.60 -6.09
N LEU A 100 6.05 2.86 -7.30
CA LEU A 100 7.49 3.05 -7.55
C LEU A 100 8.05 4.30 -6.86
N ALA A 101 7.28 5.38 -6.74
CA ALA A 101 7.72 6.58 -6.02
C ALA A 101 7.88 6.31 -4.52
N LEU A 102 6.98 5.51 -3.91
CA LEU A 102 7.11 5.06 -2.53
C LEU A 102 8.33 4.17 -2.32
N VAL A 103 8.57 3.22 -3.24
CA VAL A 103 9.75 2.35 -3.23
C VAL A 103 11.03 3.15 -3.37
N ALA A 104 11.08 4.12 -4.30
CA ALA A 104 12.23 5.00 -4.47
C ALA A 104 12.56 5.79 -3.20
N ALA A 105 11.53 6.32 -2.51
CA ALA A 105 11.70 7.04 -1.26
C ALA A 105 12.25 6.12 -0.15
N LYS A 106 11.70 4.92 -0.04
CA LYS A 106 12.15 3.89 0.91
C LYS A 106 13.58 3.44 0.63
N CYS A 107 13.93 3.14 -0.62
CA CYS A 107 15.29 2.76 -1.01
C CYS A 107 16.31 3.87 -0.71
N ARG A 108 15.95 5.15 -0.89
CA ARG A 108 16.82 6.28 -0.50
C ARG A 108 17.16 6.30 0.99
N GLU A 109 16.21 5.97 1.88
CA GLU A 109 16.47 5.84 3.31
C GLU A 109 17.50 4.76 3.61
N HIS A 110 17.51 3.69 2.80
CA HIS A 110 18.50 2.60 2.87
C HIS A 110 19.76 2.85 2.03
N ARG A 111 19.91 4.02 1.40
CA ARG A 111 21.04 4.39 0.50
C ARG A 111 21.19 3.48 -0.72
N LEU A 112 20.07 2.95 -1.21
CA LEU A 112 19.98 2.12 -2.40
C LEU A 112 19.44 2.91 -3.59
N ARG A 113 19.82 2.50 -4.80
CA ARG A 113 19.31 3.05 -6.07
C ARG A 113 18.62 1.92 -6.82
N PRO A 114 17.28 1.82 -6.73
CA PRO A 114 16.54 0.77 -7.41
C PRO A 114 16.49 0.99 -8.92
N ASN A 115 16.44 -0.10 -9.69
CA ASN A 115 16.16 -0.11 -11.12
C ASN A 115 14.64 -0.16 -11.32
N LEU A 116 14.00 0.99 -11.57
CA LEU A 116 12.54 1.12 -11.63
C LEU A 116 12.03 1.06 -13.07
N VAL A 117 11.00 0.25 -13.30
CA VAL A 117 10.30 0.09 -14.58
C VAL A 117 8.83 0.41 -14.35
N GLU A 118 8.41 1.58 -14.84
CA GLU A 118 7.00 2.01 -14.72
C GLU A 118 6.13 1.29 -15.73
N VAL A 119 4.95 0.83 -15.28
CA VAL A 119 3.90 0.25 -16.09
C VAL A 119 2.55 0.86 -15.76
N VAL A 120 1.64 0.82 -16.72
CA VAL A 120 0.23 1.20 -16.55
C VAL A 120 -0.68 0.02 -16.90
N GLU A 121 -1.95 0.14 -16.55
CA GLU A 121 -2.95 -0.86 -16.98
C GLU A 121 -2.95 -1.03 -18.51
N GLY A 122 -3.04 -2.27 -18.95
CA GLY A 122 -3.00 -2.67 -20.36
C GLY A 122 -1.59 -2.89 -20.92
N ASP A 123 -0.54 -2.47 -20.22
CA ASP A 123 0.84 -2.75 -20.63
C ASP A 123 1.13 -4.26 -20.57
N LYS A 124 2.08 -4.67 -21.43
CA LYS A 124 2.66 -6.01 -21.45
C LYS A 124 4.16 -5.92 -21.39
N THR A 125 4.77 -6.72 -20.52
CA THR A 125 6.22 -6.80 -20.38
C THR A 125 6.67 -8.25 -20.43
N THR A 126 7.95 -8.47 -20.77
CA THR A 126 8.56 -9.80 -20.76
C THR A 126 9.77 -9.77 -19.85
N HIS A 127 9.84 -10.72 -18.92
CA HIS A 127 10.92 -10.88 -17.98
C HIS A 127 11.41 -12.33 -18.03
N GLY A 128 12.51 -12.57 -18.77
CA GLY A 128 12.94 -13.93 -19.08
C GLY A 128 11.83 -14.73 -19.75
N PRO A 129 11.42 -15.89 -19.23
CA PRO A 129 10.36 -16.70 -19.79
C PRO A 129 8.93 -16.29 -19.36
N PHE A 130 8.78 -15.20 -18.60
CA PHE A 130 7.49 -14.73 -18.08
C PHE A 130 6.95 -13.57 -18.93
N GLU A 131 5.76 -13.74 -19.51
CA GLU A 131 5.02 -12.66 -20.15
C GLU A 131 3.98 -12.12 -19.16
N CYS A 132 4.05 -10.83 -18.85
CA CYS A 132 3.20 -10.19 -17.85
C CYS A 132 2.28 -9.16 -18.49
N GLU A 133 1.00 -9.15 -18.10
CA GLU A 133 -0.01 -8.17 -18.48
C GLU A 133 -0.66 -7.58 -17.23
N TYR A 134 -0.83 -6.25 -17.21
CA TYR A 134 -1.26 -5.51 -16.02
C TYR A 134 -2.69 -5.00 -16.14
N PHE A 135 -3.47 -5.14 -15.07
CA PHE A 135 -4.87 -4.74 -15.01
C PHE A 135 -5.09 -3.76 -13.87
N ALA A 136 -5.96 -2.76 -14.09
CA ALA A 136 -6.40 -1.90 -13.01
C ALA A 136 -7.20 -2.69 -11.97
N VAL A 137 -6.93 -2.45 -10.69
CA VAL A 137 -7.77 -2.92 -9.57
C VAL A 137 -8.03 -1.78 -8.59
N ASN A 138 -9.20 -1.80 -7.94
CA ASN A 138 -9.47 -0.90 -6.84
C ASN A 138 -8.84 -1.44 -5.56
N HIS A 139 -8.27 -0.53 -4.80
CA HIS A 139 -7.82 -0.77 -3.44
C HIS A 139 -7.86 0.54 -2.64
N SER A 140 -7.36 0.56 -1.40
CA SER A 140 -7.30 1.76 -0.57
C SER A 140 -6.17 2.74 -0.94
N ILE A 141 -5.41 2.44 -1.97
CA ILE A 141 -4.26 3.20 -2.46
C ILE A 141 -4.38 3.42 -3.98
N PRO A 142 -3.94 4.57 -4.52
CA PRO A 142 -3.90 4.78 -5.97
C PRO A 142 -3.04 3.77 -6.71
N ASP A 143 -3.33 3.60 -8.00
CA ASP A 143 -2.52 2.83 -8.97
C ASP A 143 -2.34 1.33 -8.65
N ALA A 144 -3.18 0.73 -7.82
CA ALA A 144 -3.09 -0.72 -7.59
C ALA A 144 -3.33 -1.50 -8.89
N ILE A 145 -2.54 -2.54 -9.12
CA ILE A 145 -2.60 -3.39 -10.31
C ILE A 145 -2.65 -4.87 -9.95
N ALA A 146 -3.38 -5.64 -10.75
CA ALA A 146 -3.25 -7.08 -10.86
C ALA A 146 -2.29 -7.43 -12.00
N VAL A 147 -1.73 -8.63 -11.99
CA VAL A 147 -0.85 -9.13 -13.04
C VAL A 147 -1.27 -10.51 -13.50
N ALA A 148 -1.42 -10.69 -14.81
CA ALA A 148 -1.47 -12.00 -15.44
C ALA A 148 -0.06 -12.39 -15.89
N ILE A 149 0.39 -13.57 -15.47
CA ILE A 149 1.70 -14.13 -15.78
C ILE A 149 1.49 -15.33 -16.68
N ARG A 150 2.01 -15.27 -17.91
CA ARG A 150 1.93 -16.33 -18.89
C ARG A 150 3.28 -17.00 -19.07
N THR A 151 3.25 -18.33 -19.10
CA THR A 151 4.37 -19.20 -19.48
C THR A 151 3.82 -20.31 -20.36
N SER A 152 4.66 -21.16 -20.93
CA SER A 152 4.16 -22.34 -21.64
C SER A 152 3.53 -23.40 -20.70
N ALA A 153 3.66 -23.24 -19.37
CA ALA A 153 2.98 -24.08 -18.40
C ALA A 153 1.53 -23.63 -18.12
N GLY A 154 1.12 -22.45 -18.57
CA GLY A 154 -0.21 -21.91 -18.37
C GLY A 154 -0.22 -20.45 -17.94
N VAL A 155 -1.39 -19.98 -17.52
CA VAL A 155 -1.71 -18.60 -17.14
C VAL A 155 -2.02 -18.52 -15.65
N VAL A 156 -1.32 -17.65 -14.94
CA VAL A 156 -1.60 -17.31 -13.55
C VAL A 156 -2.15 -15.88 -13.50
N LEU A 157 -3.27 -15.66 -12.81
CA LEU A 157 -3.75 -14.33 -12.47
C LEU A 157 -3.52 -14.09 -10.97
N HIS A 158 -2.74 -13.06 -10.64
CA HIS A 158 -2.49 -12.58 -9.28
C HIS A 158 -3.13 -11.20 -9.11
N THR A 159 -4.12 -11.08 -8.22
CA THR A 159 -4.87 -9.81 -8.07
C THR A 159 -4.13 -8.75 -7.28
N GLY A 160 -3.12 -9.11 -6.48
CA GLY A 160 -2.74 -8.26 -5.35
C GLY A 160 -3.93 -8.10 -4.42
N ASP A 161 -3.95 -7.04 -3.63
CA ASP A 161 -5.11 -6.67 -2.82
C ASP A 161 -6.16 -5.99 -3.70
N ILE A 162 -7.39 -6.45 -3.61
CA ILE A 162 -8.47 -6.01 -4.49
C ILE A 162 -9.76 -5.73 -3.70
N LYS A 163 -10.44 -4.67 -4.10
CA LYS A 163 -11.79 -4.32 -3.68
C LYS A 163 -12.64 -4.05 -4.91
N LEU A 164 -13.82 -4.63 -5.01
CA LEU A 164 -14.77 -4.31 -6.08
C LEU A 164 -15.62 -3.10 -5.68
N ASP A 165 -15.06 -1.90 -5.79
CA ASP A 165 -15.76 -0.64 -5.55
C ASP A 165 -16.28 -0.08 -6.88
N GLN A 166 -17.60 0.07 -7.01
CA GLN A 166 -18.25 0.63 -8.20
C GLN A 166 -18.34 2.16 -8.17
N LEU A 167 -17.97 2.79 -7.05
CA LEU A 167 -17.98 4.23 -6.84
C LEU A 167 -16.64 4.74 -6.28
N PRO A 168 -15.50 4.39 -6.92
CA PRO A 168 -14.21 4.81 -6.43
C PRO A 168 -14.07 6.33 -6.47
N LEU A 169 -13.28 6.89 -5.56
CA LEU A 169 -13.10 8.34 -5.44
C LEU A 169 -12.33 8.94 -6.61
N ASP A 170 -11.38 8.21 -7.15
CA ASP A 170 -10.54 8.61 -8.29
C ASP A 170 -11.17 8.28 -9.66
N GLY A 171 -12.34 7.60 -9.65
CA GLY A 171 -13.03 7.18 -10.87
C GLY A 171 -12.39 5.97 -11.58
N ARG A 172 -11.30 5.39 -11.04
CA ARG A 172 -10.60 4.25 -11.63
C ARG A 172 -11.25 2.94 -11.18
N LEU A 173 -11.96 2.30 -12.09
CA LEU A 173 -12.64 1.02 -11.84
C LEU A 173 -11.69 -0.17 -12.00
N THR A 174 -11.97 -1.26 -11.30
CA THR A 174 -11.35 -2.55 -11.60
C THR A 174 -11.68 -2.97 -13.04
N ASP A 175 -10.66 -3.41 -13.80
CA ASP A 175 -10.79 -3.82 -15.19
C ASP A 175 -11.46 -5.20 -15.31
N LEU A 176 -12.78 -5.24 -15.04
CA LEU A 176 -13.58 -6.46 -15.17
C LEU A 176 -13.66 -6.96 -16.62
N ALA A 177 -13.55 -6.07 -17.60
CA ALA A 177 -13.54 -6.46 -19.02
C ALA A 177 -12.25 -7.22 -19.37
N GLY A 178 -11.10 -6.74 -18.88
CA GLY A 178 -9.82 -7.44 -19.00
C GLY A 178 -9.83 -8.79 -18.29
N PHE A 179 -10.39 -8.86 -17.09
CA PHE A 179 -10.54 -10.13 -16.37
C PHE A 179 -11.46 -11.11 -17.09
N SER A 180 -12.58 -10.63 -17.68
CA SER A 180 -13.48 -11.47 -18.49
C SER A 180 -12.76 -12.04 -19.70
N ARG A 181 -12.03 -11.19 -20.44
CA ARG A 181 -11.21 -11.62 -21.59
C ARG A 181 -10.18 -12.69 -21.18
N LEU A 182 -9.48 -12.47 -20.06
CA LEU A 182 -8.51 -13.42 -19.54
C LEU A 182 -9.18 -14.75 -19.14
N GLY A 183 -10.38 -14.68 -18.57
CA GLY A 183 -11.20 -15.85 -18.26
C GLY A 183 -11.60 -16.64 -19.50
N ASP A 184 -11.92 -15.97 -20.62
CA ASP A 184 -12.21 -16.62 -21.91
C ASP A 184 -10.95 -17.27 -22.53
N GLU A 185 -9.77 -16.68 -22.32
CA GLU A 185 -8.48 -17.29 -22.72
C GLU A 185 -8.16 -18.54 -21.89
N GLY A 186 -8.61 -18.59 -20.63
CA GLY A 186 -8.36 -19.62 -19.64
C GLY A 186 -7.29 -19.20 -18.62
N VAL A 187 -7.60 -19.34 -17.33
CA VAL A 187 -6.70 -19.11 -16.20
C VAL A 187 -6.48 -20.44 -15.48
N ASP A 188 -5.23 -20.91 -15.45
CA ASP A 188 -4.88 -22.18 -14.81
C ASP A 188 -4.75 -22.05 -13.29
N LEU A 189 -4.30 -20.88 -12.79
CA LEU A 189 -4.20 -20.59 -11.38
C LEU A 189 -4.65 -19.16 -11.07
N PHE A 190 -5.60 -19.03 -10.15
CA PHE A 190 -6.11 -17.75 -9.68
C PHE A 190 -5.67 -17.50 -8.24
N LEU A 191 -4.75 -16.57 -8.04
CA LEU A 191 -4.29 -16.09 -6.74
C LEU A 191 -5.04 -14.79 -6.43
N VAL A 192 -6.04 -14.88 -5.56
CA VAL A 192 -6.97 -13.80 -5.27
C VAL A 192 -6.92 -13.40 -3.81
N ASP A 193 -7.01 -12.10 -3.55
CA ASP A 193 -7.25 -11.57 -2.20
C ASP A 193 -8.55 -12.17 -1.62
N SER A 194 -8.43 -12.78 -0.46
CA SER A 194 -9.52 -13.39 0.27
C SER A 194 -9.75 -12.76 1.65
N THR A 195 -9.21 -11.57 1.87
CA THR A 195 -9.42 -10.81 3.12
C THR A 195 -10.91 -10.56 3.32
N ASN A 196 -11.41 -10.93 4.51
CA ASN A 196 -12.83 -10.86 4.86
C ASN A 196 -13.78 -11.69 3.96
N ALA A 197 -13.29 -12.67 3.21
CA ALA A 197 -14.15 -13.50 2.36
C ALA A 197 -15.23 -14.28 3.14
N GLU A 198 -15.02 -14.51 4.44
CA GLU A 198 -15.98 -15.16 5.34
C GLU A 198 -17.01 -14.18 5.95
N VAL A 199 -16.82 -12.87 5.80
CA VAL A 199 -17.70 -11.85 6.38
C VAL A 199 -18.91 -11.65 5.46
N PRO A 200 -20.15 -11.97 5.92
CA PRO A 200 -21.33 -11.78 5.09
C PRO A 200 -21.63 -10.30 4.83
N GLY A 201 -22.14 -9.99 3.64
CA GLY A 201 -22.58 -8.65 3.28
C GLY A 201 -21.80 -8.02 2.15
N PHE A 202 -21.84 -6.71 2.08
CA PHE A 202 -21.15 -5.91 1.06
C PHE A 202 -20.21 -4.91 1.72
N VAL A 203 -19.08 -4.65 1.09
CA VAL A 203 -18.16 -3.60 1.51
C VAL A 203 -18.75 -2.25 1.12
N THR A 204 -18.86 -1.33 2.09
CA THR A 204 -19.31 0.04 1.85
C THR A 204 -18.34 0.74 0.89
N PRO A 205 -18.87 1.42 -0.18
CA PRO A 205 -18.04 2.23 -1.05
C PRO A 205 -17.28 3.31 -0.28
N GLU A 206 -16.03 3.56 -0.66
CA GLU A 206 -15.19 4.55 0.01
C GLU A 206 -15.81 5.95 0.03
N ARG A 207 -16.56 6.31 -1.00
CA ARG A 207 -17.27 7.59 -1.12
C ARG A 207 -18.26 7.85 0.01
N GLU A 208 -18.92 6.82 0.55
CA GLU A 208 -19.93 6.98 1.62
C GLU A 208 -19.31 7.39 2.95
N ILE A 209 -18.04 7.11 3.17
CA ILE A 209 -17.32 7.48 4.39
C ILE A 209 -17.18 8.99 4.53
N GLY A 210 -17.14 9.72 3.41
CA GLY A 210 -17.10 11.19 3.40
C GLY A 210 -18.26 11.82 4.20
N GLY A 211 -19.47 11.26 4.10
CA GLY A 211 -20.63 11.74 4.86
C GLY A 211 -20.48 11.53 6.37
N VAL A 212 -19.87 10.43 6.79
CA VAL A 212 -19.60 10.17 8.22
C VAL A 212 -18.51 11.12 8.74
N LEU A 213 -17.44 11.30 7.96
CA LEU A 213 -16.37 12.24 8.30
C LEU A 213 -16.90 13.68 8.42
N ASP A 214 -17.79 14.10 7.50
CA ASP A 214 -18.41 15.42 7.54
C ASP A 214 -19.19 15.63 8.84
N GLN A 215 -20.00 14.65 9.25
CA GLN A 215 -20.75 14.73 10.50
C GLN A 215 -19.86 14.75 11.73
N VAL A 216 -18.83 13.92 11.75
CA VAL A 216 -17.92 13.77 12.91
C VAL A 216 -17.04 15.01 13.06
N ILE A 217 -16.37 15.45 12.00
CA ILE A 217 -15.49 16.61 12.01
C ILE A 217 -16.27 17.91 12.17
N GLY A 218 -17.43 18.02 11.52
CA GLY A 218 -18.28 19.21 11.58
C GLY A 218 -18.88 19.47 12.96
N LYS A 219 -19.25 18.41 13.70
CA LYS A 219 -19.81 18.53 15.05
C LYS A 219 -18.77 18.68 16.16
N ALA A 220 -17.51 18.36 15.88
CA ALA A 220 -16.43 18.41 16.85
C ALA A 220 -16.18 19.85 17.33
N LYS A 221 -16.17 20.07 18.64
CA LYS A 221 -15.92 21.39 19.25
C LYS A 221 -14.45 21.64 19.57
N GLN A 222 -13.67 20.58 19.60
CA GLN A 222 -12.25 20.59 19.92
C GLN A 222 -11.42 20.05 18.75
N ARG A 223 -10.16 19.76 19.00
CA ARG A 223 -9.24 19.18 18.05
C ARG A 223 -9.68 17.76 17.66
N VAL A 224 -9.56 17.46 16.38
CA VAL A 224 -9.84 16.12 15.83
C VAL A 224 -8.53 15.45 15.49
N ILE A 225 -8.37 14.20 15.86
CA ILE A 225 -7.24 13.35 15.50
C ILE A 225 -7.80 12.16 14.72
N VAL A 226 -7.42 12.04 13.44
CA VAL A 226 -7.83 10.90 12.61
C VAL A 226 -6.62 10.03 12.37
N ALA A 227 -6.71 8.76 12.73
CA ALA A 227 -5.68 7.78 12.40
C ALA A 227 -6.00 7.10 11.07
N SER A 228 -5.00 6.99 10.21
CA SER A 228 -5.11 6.35 8.91
C SER A 228 -3.77 5.75 8.50
N PHE A 229 -3.79 4.80 7.57
CA PHE A 229 -2.56 4.39 6.91
C PHE A 229 -1.94 5.56 6.12
N ALA A 230 -0.62 5.67 6.18
CA ALA A 230 0.11 6.72 5.46
C ALA A 230 0.04 6.58 3.92
N SER A 231 -0.48 5.48 3.42
CA SER A 231 -0.69 5.18 2.00
C SER A 231 -2.14 5.31 1.54
N HIS A 232 -3.09 5.50 2.47
CA HIS A 232 -4.52 5.59 2.16
C HIS A 232 -4.90 6.99 1.64
N VAL A 233 -4.39 7.35 0.46
CA VAL A 233 -4.51 8.70 -0.12
C VAL A 233 -5.97 9.13 -0.27
N HIS A 234 -6.85 8.24 -0.71
CA HIS A 234 -8.27 8.54 -0.94
C HIS A 234 -8.99 8.95 0.36
N ARG A 235 -8.74 8.25 1.47
CA ARG A 235 -9.29 8.61 2.78
C ARG A 235 -8.78 9.98 3.25
N ILE A 236 -7.48 10.22 3.05
CA ILE A 236 -6.83 11.49 3.43
C ILE A 236 -7.39 12.63 2.59
N GLN A 237 -7.67 12.43 1.29
CA GLN A 237 -8.35 13.41 0.45
C GLN A 237 -9.71 13.80 1.03
N GLN A 238 -10.54 12.82 1.40
CA GLN A 238 -11.84 13.10 2.02
C GLN A 238 -11.73 13.90 3.32
N ILE A 239 -10.73 13.57 4.17
CA ILE A 239 -10.50 14.30 5.42
C ILE A 239 -10.10 15.76 5.14
N ILE A 240 -9.24 16.00 4.14
CA ILE A 240 -8.82 17.35 3.72
C ILE A 240 -10.03 18.15 3.21
N ASP A 241 -10.85 17.56 2.35
CA ASP A 241 -12.02 18.21 1.76
C ASP A 241 -13.04 18.58 2.84
N VAL A 242 -13.32 17.67 3.76
CA VAL A 242 -14.21 17.92 4.91
C VAL A 242 -13.62 18.97 5.84
N ALA A 243 -12.36 18.90 6.18
CA ALA A 243 -11.69 19.89 7.02
C ALA A 243 -11.76 21.30 6.39
N HIS A 244 -11.52 21.39 5.08
CA HIS A 244 -11.65 22.64 4.33
C HIS A 244 -13.08 23.20 4.39
N THR A 245 -14.10 22.36 4.17
CA THR A 245 -15.52 22.76 4.25
C THR A 245 -15.88 23.33 5.63
N HIS A 246 -15.32 22.75 6.69
CA HIS A 246 -15.56 23.22 8.07
C HIS A 246 -14.54 24.27 8.56
N ASN A 247 -13.79 24.90 7.65
CA ASN A 247 -12.78 25.91 7.98
C ASN A 247 -11.72 25.43 9.00
N ARG A 248 -11.37 24.16 8.97
CA ARG A 248 -10.29 23.58 9.77
C ARG A 248 -9.01 23.48 8.96
N ARG A 249 -7.88 23.51 9.64
CA ARG A 249 -6.56 23.21 9.07
C ARG A 249 -6.20 21.77 9.36
N VAL A 250 -5.50 21.15 8.42
CA VAL A 250 -5.01 19.78 8.52
C VAL A 250 -3.52 19.81 8.81
N CYS A 251 -3.08 18.95 9.74
CA CYS A 251 -1.66 18.75 9.98
C CYS A 251 -1.34 17.26 9.94
N PHE A 252 -0.37 16.87 9.12
CA PHE A 252 0.12 15.51 9.05
C PHE A 252 1.10 15.22 10.19
N VAL A 253 0.89 14.09 10.88
CA VAL A 253 1.70 13.68 12.03
C VAL A 253 2.32 12.32 11.78
N GLY A 254 3.64 12.25 11.80
CA GLY A 254 4.43 11.07 11.50
C GLY A 254 5.23 11.19 10.20
N ARG A 255 6.46 10.68 10.22
CA ARG A 255 7.40 10.82 9.08
C ARG A 255 6.88 10.20 7.78
N SER A 256 6.34 9.00 7.86
CA SER A 256 5.76 8.31 6.69
C SER A 256 4.52 9.04 6.16
N MET A 257 3.65 9.55 7.04
CA MET A 257 2.47 10.32 6.66
C MET A 257 2.87 11.57 5.85
N VAL A 258 3.76 12.39 6.40
CA VAL A 258 4.24 13.61 5.73
C VAL A 258 4.88 13.28 4.38
N ARG A 259 5.79 12.30 4.34
CA ARG A 259 6.49 11.90 3.12
C ARG A 259 5.54 11.39 2.04
N ASN A 260 4.65 10.45 2.40
CA ASN A 260 3.77 9.82 1.41
C ASN A 260 2.74 10.80 0.87
N MET A 261 2.21 11.71 1.70
CA MET A 261 1.29 12.74 1.24
C MET A 261 1.98 13.77 0.35
N GLN A 262 3.24 14.12 0.61
CA GLN A 262 4.02 14.95 -0.29
C GLN A 262 4.20 14.27 -1.66
N ILE A 263 4.56 12.97 -1.69
CA ILE A 263 4.67 12.20 -2.93
C ILE A 263 3.33 12.17 -3.66
N ALA A 264 2.22 11.91 -2.96
CA ALA A 264 0.90 11.89 -3.55
C ALA A 264 0.51 13.24 -4.17
N GLN A 265 0.83 14.34 -3.50
CA GLN A 265 0.60 15.69 -4.00
C GLN A 265 1.47 16.00 -5.23
N ASP A 266 2.76 15.70 -5.18
CA ASP A 266 3.72 15.95 -6.29
C ASP A 266 3.33 15.17 -7.56
N LEU A 267 2.72 14.01 -7.41
CA LEU A 267 2.26 13.16 -8.51
C LEU A 267 0.82 13.42 -8.94
N GLY A 268 0.09 14.31 -8.25
CA GLY A 268 -1.29 14.68 -8.57
C GLY A 268 -2.37 13.72 -8.06
N TYR A 269 -2.03 12.78 -7.16
CA TYR A 269 -3.00 11.88 -6.50
C TYR A 269 -3.68 12.52 -5.29
N LEU A 270 -3.11 13.58 -4.74
CA LEU A 270 -3.67 14.32 -3.62
C LEU A 270 -3.80 15.80 -4.00
N SER A 271 -5.02 16.33 -3.91
CA SER A 271 -5.30 17.75 -4.12
C SER A 271 -5.44 18.46 -2.78
N VAL A 272 -4.60 19.46 -2.54
CA VAL A 272 -4.60 20.22 -1.29
C VAL A 272 -4.92 21.68 -1.60
N PRO A 273 -6.09 22.21 -1.14
CA PRO A 273 -6.40 23.61 -1.29
C PRO A 273 -5.38 24.50 -0.53
N ASP A 274 -5.09 25.67 -1.06
CA ASP A 274 -4.10 26.58 -0.49
C ASP A 274 -4.35 26.87 0.99
N GLY A 275 -3.30 26.70 1.80
CA GLY A 275 -3.31 26.98 3.22
C GLY A 275 -4.15 26.01 4.07
N VAL A 276 -4.73 24.95 3.52
CA VAL A 276 -5.48 23.95 4.31
C VAL A 276 -4.52 23.06 5.11
N VAL A 277 -3.45 22.59 4.50
CA VAL A 277 -2.42 21.82 5.20
C VAL A 277 -1.39 22.79 5.80
N VAL A 278 -1.09 22.58 7.06
CA VAL A 278 -0.11 23.37 7.83
C VAL A 278 0.87 22.46 8.56
N ASP A 279 2.02 23.00 8.91
CA ASP A 279 3.00 22.29 9.75
C ASP A 279 2.58 22.24 11.23
N LEU A 280 3.31 21.47 12.03
CA LEU A 280 3.02 21.28 13.45
C LEU A 280 3.16 22.57 14.26
N ASP A 281 4.12 23.41 13.93
CA ASP A 281 4.37 24.67 14.67
C ASP A 281 3.23 25.65 14.43
N THR A 282 2.76 25.78 13.18
CA THR A 282 1.57 26.55 12.83
C THR A 282 0.33 25.97 13.49
N ALA A 283 0.12 24.65 13.45
CA ALA A 283 -1.02 23.98 14.06
C ALA A 283 -1.09 24.26 15.57
N ALA A 284 0.05 24.33 16.26
CA ALA A 284 0.12 24.61 17.69
C ALA A 284 -0.36 26.02 18.09
N THR A 285 -0.38 26.96 17.14
CA THR A 285 -0.83 28.33 17.38
C THR A 285 -2.32 28.54 17.14
N LEU A 286 -2.99 27.60 16.49
CA LEU A 286 -4.39 27.70 16.12
C LEU A 286 -5.32 27.19 17.22
N PRO A 287 -6.55 27.75 17.32
CA PRO A 287 -7.55 27.23 18.25
C PRO A 287 -7.89 25.75 17.95
N ASP A 288 -8.08 24.95 19.00
CA ASP A 288 -8.31 23.50 18.89
C ASP A 288 -9.44 23.13 17.91
N HIS A 289 -10.56 23.86 17.91
CA HIS A 289 -11.67 23.64 17.00
C HIS A 289 -11.37 23.93 15.52
N ARG A 290 -10.18 24.45 15.22
CA ARG A 290 -9.70 24.75 13.86
C ARG A 290 -8.71 23.70 13.35
N ILE A 291 -8.42 22.64 14.10
CA ILE A 291 -7.37 21.69 13.78
C ILE A 291 -7.93 20.28 13.58
N VAL A 292 -7.44 19.62 12.53
CA VAL A 292 -7.52 18.17 12.31
C VAL A 292 -6.10 17.65 12.17
N LEU A 293 -5.71 16.72 13.03
CA LEU A 293 -4.46 15.99 12.91
C LEU A 293 -4.70 14.68 12.19
N ILE A 294 -3.91 14.35 11.17
CA ILE A 294 -3.93 13.05 10.51
C ILE A 294 -2.64 12.32 10.86
N SER A 295 -2.77 11.17 11.50
CA SER A 295 -1.63 10.41 12.02
C SER A 295 -1.66 8.95 11.57
N THR A 296 -0.50 8.29 11.67
CA THR A 296 -0.43 6.82 11.60
C THR A 296 -0.85 6.21 12.93
N GLY A 297 -1.27 4.93 12.93
CA GLY A 297 -1.60 4.18 14.13
C GLY A 297 -3.04 3.69 14.20
N SER A 298 -3.73 3.56 13.05
CA SER A 298 -5.11 3.07 13.00
C SER A 298 -5.29 1.63 13.47
N GLN A 299 -4.21 0.83 13.48
CA GLN A 299 -4.21 -0.55 13.98
C GLN A 299 -3.51 -0.69 15.35
N GLY A 300 -3.19 0.43 16.01
CA GLY A 300 -2.54 0.40 17.32
C GLY A 300 -1.05 0.04 17.29
N GLU A 301 -0.38 0.19 16.14
CA GLU A 301 1.04 -0.15 15.97
C GLU A 301 1.90 0.58 17.02
N PRO A 302 2.75 -0.13 17.78
CA PRO A 302 3.43 0.43 18.95
C PRO A 302 4.29 1.67 18.68
N LEU A 303 4.90 1.74 17.50
CA LEU A 303 5.79 2.84 17.10
C LEU A 303 5.08 3.93 16.26
N SER A 304 3.78 3.81 16.05
CA SER A 304 2.99 4.78 15.30
C SER A 304 2.93 6.14 15.98
N ALA A 305 2.58 7.17 15.21
CA ALA A 305 2.45 8.52 15.76
C ALA A 305 1.32 8.59 16.80
N LEU A 306 0.18 7.94 16.57
CA LEU A 306 -0.94 7.93 17.52
C LEU A 306 -0.55 7.24 18.84
N SER A 307 0.05 6.06 18.77
CA SER A 307 0.49 5.31 19.96
C SER A 307 1.48 6.12 20.81
N ARG A 308 2.42 6.81 20.15
CA ARG A 308 3.38 7.70 20.83
C ARG A 308 2.72 8.93 21.44
N MET A 309 1.73 9.53 20.76
CA MET A 309 0.94 10.65 21.31
C MET A 309 0.14 10.21 22.54
N ALA A 310 -0.44 9.00 22.50
CA ALA A 310 -1.22 8.44 23.62
C ALA A 310 -0.37 8.17 24.85
N ARG A 311 0.88 7.72 24.65
CA ARG A 311 1.84 7.48 25.75
C ARG A 311 2.59 8.73 26.23
N GLY A 312 2.36 9.88 25.61
CA GLY A 312 3.11 11.12 25.92
C GLY A 312 4.56 11.10 25.45
N GLU A 313 4.90 10.22 24.52
CA GLU A 313 6.26 10.05 23.96
C GLU A 313 6.47 10.86 22.65
N HIS A 314 5.42 11.48 22.10
CA HIS A 314 5.57 12.33 20.93
C HIS A 314 6.12 13.70 21.34
N ARG A 315 7.16 14.18 20.63
CA ARG A 315 7.93 15.37 21.04
C ARG A 315 7.12 16.67 21.08
N GLN A 316 6.09 16.81 20.25
CA GLN A 316 5.37 18.06 20.02
C GLN A 316 3.88 17.99 20.32
N ILE A 317 3.28 16.81 20.29
CA ILE A 317 1.83 16.63 20.44
C ILE A 317 1.53 15.47 21.39
N ASN A 318 0.57 15.71 22.30
CA ASN A 318 -0.03 14.68 23.15
C ASN A 318 -1.54 14.69 22.94
N ILE A 319 -2.18 13.54 23.16
CA ILE A 319 -3.64 13.45 23.22
C ILE A 319 -4.12 14.12 24.52
N ARG A 320 -5.17 14.93 24.39
CA ARG A 320 -5.82 15.63 25.52
C ARG A 320 -7.19 15.02 25.79
N ALA A 321 -7.71 15.22 26.99
CA ALA A 321 -9.00 14.65 27.41
C ALA A 321 -10.18 15.05 26.51
N ASP A 322 -10.14 16.22 25.92
CA ASP A 322 -11.21 16.76 25.07
C ASP A 322 -11.01 16.49 23.56
N ASP A 323 -9.92 15.85 23.17
CA ASP A 323 -9.69 15.52 21.76
C ASP A 323 -10.70 14.47 21.26
N LEU A 324 -11.17 14.65 20.04
CA LEU A 324 -11.92 13.62 19.33
C LEU A 324 -10.96 12.75 18.53
N VAL A 325 -10.86 11.48 18.88
CA VAL A 325 -10.02 10.50 18.15
C VAL A 325 -10.91 9.61 17.29
N VAL A 326 -10.57 9.51 16.01
CA VAL A 326 -11.24 8.70 14.98
C VAL A 326 -10.25 7.65 14.49
N LEU A 327 -10.64 6.37 14.57
CA LEU A 327 -9.85 5.21 14.15
C LEU A 327 -10.49 4.53 12.93
#